data_fe107ea0d45c48f1da3a60fd86fa1848
#
_entry.id   fe107ea0d45c48f1da3a60fd86fa1848
#
_cell.length_a   1.000
_cell.length_b   1.000
_cell.length_c   1.000
_cell.angle_alpha   90.00
_cell.angle_beta   90.00
_cell.angle_gamma   90.00
#
_symmetry.space_group_name_H-M   'P 1'
#
loop_
_entity.id
_entity.type
_entity.pdbx_description
1 polymer ?
#
loop_
_entity_poly.entity_id
_entity_poly.type
_entity_poly.pdbx_seq_one_letter_code
_entity_poly.pdbx_strand_id
1 'polypeptide(L)'
;MKLYFVRHGRTEWNQEGRFQGSSGDSPLLPTAVEELDTLGKHLAQTQFDKIYSSDLPRAVRSAEIIQEESQFPTEIVSVPELREWQLGKLEGAKISTIEAIYPHQMTAFRHNLSQFNHTFFDAESVYHTTHRTISFIKNLKDKNYEQVLIVGHGANLTASIRTMLGYDTPLLRKNGGLTNASITILETEDFENFELITWNNTDYLLEKAEN
;
A
#
# COMPACT_ATOMS: atom_id res chain seq x y z
N MET A 1 -19.20 -0.55 4.88
CA MET A 1 -17.94 0.18 5.23
C MET A 1 -17.16 0.45 3.97
N LYS A 2 -16.66 1.68 3.80
CA LYS A 2 -15.70 2.04 2.75
C LYS A 2 -14.28 2.03 3.28
N LEU A 3 -13.39 1.36 2.58
CA LEU A 3 -11.98 1.20 2.91
C LEU A 3 -11.15 1.96 1.88
N TYR A 4 -10.50 3.03 2.31
CA TYR A 4 -9.61 3.85 1.47
C TYR A 4 -8.18 3.39 1.70
N PHE A 5 -7.58 2.79 0.69
CA PHE A 5 -6.19 2.35 0.74
C PHE A 5 -5.30 3.37 0.03
N VAL A 6 -4.26 3.81 0.71
CA VAL A 6 -3.26 4.73 0.17
C VAL A 6 -1.88 4.09 0.28
N ARG A 7 -1.13 4.05 -0.83
CA ARG A 7 0.28 3.74 -0.79
C ARG A 7 1.07 4.95 -0.33
N HIS A 8 2.00 4.79 0.61
CA HIS A 8 2.90 5.86 1.08
C HIS A 8 3.51 6.67 -0.07
N GLY A 9 3.91 7.91 0.19
CA GLY A 9 4.59 8.79 -0.76
C GLY A 9 5.92 8.22 -1.25
N ARG A 10 6.40 8.71 -2.39
CA ARG A 10 7.67 8.28 -2.99
C ARG A 10 8.85 8.59 -2.07
N THR A 11 9.75 7.63 -1.90
CA THR A 11 10.93 7.74 -1.05
C THR A 11 12.23 7.79 -1.87
N GLU A 12 13.34 8.11 -1.22
CA GLU A 12 14.69 8.08 -1.84
C GLU A 12 15.00 6.70 -2.43
N TRP A 13 14.74 5.60 -1.71
CA TRP A 13 14.96 4.25 -2.23
C TRP A 13 14.06 3.89 -3.42
N ASN A 14 12.85 4.44 -3.48
CA ASN A 14 12.01 4.30 -4.67
C ASN A 14 12.64 5.01 -5.87
N GLN A 15 13.22 6.20 -5.65
CA GLN A 15 13.90 6.96 -6.70
C GLN A 15 15.19 6.26 -7.16
N GLU A 16 15.94 5.67 -6.24
CA GLU A 16 17.15 4.92 -6.52
C GLU A 16 16.89 3.56 -7.17
N GLY A 17 15.63 3.11 -7.24
CA GLY A 17 15.27 1.78 -7.73
C GLY A 17 15.78 0.67 -6.82
N ARG A 18 15.64 0.83 -5.50
CA ARG A 18 15.96 -0.20 -4.50
C ARG A 18 14.71 -0.90 -4.01
N PHE A 19 14.88 -2.14 -3.64
CA PHE A 19 13.88 -2.88 -2.87
C PHE A 19 13.74 -2.27 -1.47
N GLN A 20 12.51 -1.97 -1.08
CA GLN A 20 12.18 -1.41 0.22
C GLN A 20 11.00 -2.18 0.80
N GLY A 21 11.30 -3.20 1.59
CA GLY A 21 10.31 -4.04 2.24
C GLY A 21 10.05 -3.61 3.68
N SER A 22 9.88 -4.59 4.57
CA SER A 22 9.52 -4.35 5.97
C SER A 22 10.71 -4.04 6.88
N SER A 23 11.94 -4.30 6.45
CA SER A 23 13.15 -4.13 7.27
C SER A 23 13.96 -2.88 6.93
N GLY A 24 13.68 -2.26 5.78
CA GLY A 24 14.34 -1.02 5.34
C GLY A 24 13.39 0.16 5.28
N ASP A 25 13.93 1.35 5.53
CA ASP A 25 13.21 2.61 5.37
C ASP A 25 14.10 3.68 4.75
N SER A 26 13.49 4.65 4.07
CA SER A 26 14.16 5.84 3.56
C SER A 26 13.19 7.02 3.57
N PRO A 27 13.71 8.27 3.65
CA PRO A 27 12.87 9.46 3.71
C PRO A 27 11.94 9.63 2.51
N LEU A 28 10.81 10.27 2.73
CA LEU A 28 9.94 10.76 1.65
C LEU A 28 10.69 11.84 0.86
N LEU A 29 10.52 11.84 -0.46
CA LEU A 29 11.00 12.92 -1.31
C LEU A 29 10.21 14.21 -1.05
N PRO A 30 10.81 15.40 -1.20
CA PRO A 30 10.07 16.66 -1.08
C PRO A 30 8.83 16.74 -1.98
N THR A 31 8.95 16.26 -3.23
CA THR A 31 7.82 16.19 -4.16
C THR A 31 6.71 15.27 -3.69
N ALA A 32 7.05 14.18 -3.01
CA ALA A 32 6.05 13.27 -2.45
C ALA A 32 5.29 13.88 -1.26
N VAL A 33 5.94 14.76 -0.49
CA VAL A 33 5.27 15.53 0.57
C VAL A 33 4.21 16.45 -0.05
N GLU A 34 4.52 17.13 -1.17
CA GLU A 34 3.57 17.98 -1.90
C GLU A 34 2.41 17.19 -2.54
N GLU A 35 2.68 15.98 -3.04
CA GLU A 35 1.68 15.08 -3.58
C GLU A 35 0.72 14.60 -2.47
N LEU A 36 1.25 14.24 -1.30
CA LEU A 36 0.46 13.82 -0.13
C LEU A 36 -0.37 14.96 0.46
N ASP A 37 0.17 16.18 0.49
CA ASP A 37 -0.55 17.40 0.86
C ASP A 37 -1.76 17.61 -0.09
N THR A 38 -1.53 17.46 -1.39
CA THR A 38 -2.59 17.57 -2.40
C THR A 38 -3.65 16.47 -2.22
N LEU A 39 -3.21 15.23 -1.90
CA LEU A 39 -4.11 14.13 -1.55
C LEU A 39 -4.93 14.45 -0.29
N GLY A 40 -4.29 14.99 0.75
CA GLY A 40 -4.95 15.42 1.97
C GLY A 40 -6.04 16.45 1.69
N LYS A 41 -5.77 17.47 0.86
CA LYS A 41 -6.76 18.47 0.42
C LYS A 41 -7.91 17.84 -0.36
N HIS A 42 -7.63 16.89 -1.25
CA HIS A 42 -8.66 16.14 -1.97
C HIS A 42 -9.58 15.36 -1.02
N LEU A 43 -9.03 14.82 0.06
CA LEU A 43 -9.76 14.06 1.08
C LEU A 43 -10.27 14.91 2.24
N ALA A 44 -10.03 16.22 2.27
CA ALA A 44 -10.29 17.10 3.41
C ALA A 44 -11.74 17.08 3.92
N GLN A 45 -12.71 16.84 3.03
CA GLN A 45 -14.13 16.74 3.37
C GLN A 45 -14.59 15.30 3.71
N THR A 46 -13.70 14.32 3.61
CA THR A 46 -14.02 12.94 3.95
C THR A 46 -13.80 12.71 5.44
N GLN A 47 -14.87 12.40 6.16
CA GLN A 47 -14.79 12.08 7.58
C GLN A 47 -14.42 10.61 7.76
N PHE A 48 -13.19 10.34 8.14
CA PHE A 48 -12.75 9.01 8.50
C PHE A 48 -13.02 8.73 9.98
N ASP A 49 -13.62 7.58 10.29
CA ASP A 49 -13.82 7.13 11.69
C ASP A 49 -12.51 6.72 12.32
N LYS A 50 -11.56 6.23 11.49
CA LYS A 50 -10.23 5.83 11.93
C LYS A 50 -9.23 5.89 10.78
N ILE A 51 -7.98 6.20 11.11
CA ILE A 51 -6.85 6.11 10.21
C ILE A 51 -5.91 5.03 10.74
N TYR A 52 -5.65 4.01 9.92
CA TYR A 52 -4.66 2.99 10.21
C TYR A 52 -3.46 3.16 9.28
N SER A 53 -2.27 3.10 9.83
CA SER A 53 -1.03 3.14 9.06
C SER A 53 -0.15 1.94 9.38
N SER A 54 0.56 1.43 8.38
CA SER A 54 1.77 0.66 8.69
C SER A 54 2.63 1.45 9.67
N ASP A 55 3.29 0.77 10.59
CA ASP A 55 4.19 1.38 11.57
C ASP A 55 5.57 1.77 10.99
N LEU A 56 5.80 1.55 9.69
CA LEU A 56 7.02 2.00 9.02
C LEU A 56 7.00 3.52 8.81
N PRO A 57 8.11 4.24 9.09
CA PRO A 57 8.13 5.71 9.14
C PRO A 57 7.57 6.39 7.89
N ARG A 58 7.87 5.88 6.69
CA ARG A 58 7.34 6.42 5.43
C ARG A 58 5.81 6.37 5.33
N ALA A 59 5.19 5.33 5.89
CA ALA A 59 3.73 5.21 5.89
C ALA A 59 3.09 6.07 6.97
N VAL A 60 3.67 6.10 8.18
CA VAL A 60 3.22 6.96 9.28
C VAL A 60 3.26 8.42 8.84
N ARG A 61 4.40 8.87 8.30
CA ARG A 61 4.54 10.27 7.84
C ARG A 61 3.56 10.60 6.69
N SER A 62 3.30 9.65 5.80
CA SER A 62 2.28 9.85 4.75
C SER A 62 0.88 10.02 5.33
N ALA A 63 0.51 9.22 6.35
CA ALA A 63 -0.77 9.34 7.02
C ALA A 63 -0.90 10.67 7.77
N GLU A 64 0.16 11.13 8.44
CA GLU A 64 0.21 12.43 9.13
C GLU A 64 -0.04 13.58 8.17
N ILE A 65 0.68 13.63 7.02
CA ILE A 65 0.53 14.70 6.02
C ILE A 65 -0.91 14.75 5.49
N ILE A 66 -1.51 13.59 5.17
CA ILE A 66 -2.89 13.52 4.72
C ILE A 66 -3.84 14.06 5.80
N GLN A 67 -3.61 13.70 7.06
CA GLN A 67 -4.44 14.10 8.20
C GLN A 67 -4.30 15.59 8.52
N GLU A 68 -3.14 16.21 8.31
CA GLU A 68 -2.89 17.64 8.53
C GLU A 68 -3.87 18.52 7.72
N GLU A 69 -4.33 18.06 6.55
CA GLU A 69 -5.27 18.78 5.68
C GLU A 69 -6.77 18.46 5.96
N SER A 70 -7.06 17.50 6.82
CA SER A 70 -8.42 17.05 7.10
C SER A 70 -9.19 18.08 7.95
N GLN A 71 -10.46 18.30 7.61
CA GLN A 71 -11.38 19.07 8.46
C GLN A 71 -11.88 18.27 9.68
N PHE A 72 -11.63 16.97 9.70
CA PHE A 72 -12.07 16.05 10.75
C PHE A 72 -10.85 15.39 11.41
N PRO A 73 -10.31 15.96 12.50
CA PRO A 73 -9.18 15.35 13.21
C PRO A 73 -9.50 13.92 13.65
N THR A 74 -8.68 12.98 13.20
CA THR A 74 -8.89 11.55 13.43
C THR A 74 -7.60 10.92 13.95
N GLU A 75 -7.70 10.03 14.92
CA GLU A 75 -6.55 9.32 15.49
C GLU A 75 -5.91 8.40 14.45
N ILE A 76 -4.59 8.48 14.32
CA ILE A 76 -3.78 7.56 13.51
C ILE A 76 -3.28 6.43 14.42
N VAL A 77 -3.58 5.18 14.04
CA VAL A 77 -3.13 3.98 14.74
C VAL A 77 -2.13 3.21 13.89
N SER A 78 -0.93 3.01 14.42
CA SER A 78 0.11 2.21 13.77
C SER A 78 -0.16 0.71 13.91
N VAL A 79 -0.09 -0.02 12.81
CA VAL A 79 -0.49 -1.43 12.69
C VAL A 79 0.60 -2.22 11.96
N PRO A 80 1.35 -3.09 12.67
CA PRO A 80 2.42 -3.90 12.06
C PRO A 80 1.93 -4.85 10.94
N GLU A 81 0.68 -5.29 10.99
CA GLU A 81 0.05 -6.14 9.98
C GLU A 81 -0.02 -5.46 8.60
N LEU A 82 0.08 -4.12 8.56
CA LEU A 82 0.09 -3.33 7.33
C LEU A 82 1.50 -3.10 6.74
N ARG A 83 2.57 -3.59 7.39
CA ARG A 83 3.94 -3.48 6.86
C ARG A 83 4.05 -4.01 5.44
N GLU A 84 5.02 -3.47 4.71
CA GLU A 84 5.39 -4.01 3.40
C GLU A 84 5.89 -5.47 3.54
N TRP A 85 6.00 -6.14 2.44
CA TRP A 85 6.53 -7.49 2.32
C TRP A 85 7.92 -7.60 2.95
N GLN A 86 8.15 -8.57 3.81
CA GLN A 86 9.49 -8.88 4.25
C GLN A 86 10.26 -9.50 3.09
N LEU A 87 11.20 -8.76 2.54
CA LEU A 87 11.90 -9.12 1.31
C LEU A 87 13.20 -9.90 1.53
N GLY A 88 13.61 -10.13 2.79
CA GLY A 88 14.79 -10.92 3.15
C GLY A 88 16.05 -10.36 2.47
N LYS A 89 16.74 -11.20 1.71
CA LYS A 89 18.00 -10.85 1.00
C LYS A 89 17.86 -9.76 -0.07
N LEU A 90 16.64 -9.44 -0.47
CA LEU A 90 16.39 -8.37 -1.45
C LEU A 90 16.39 -6.98 -0.82
N GLU A 91 16.23 -6.85 0.50
CA GLU A 91 16.16 -5.56 1.19
C GLU A 91 17.34 -4.64 0.86
N GLY A 92 17.05 -3.41 0.42
CA GLY A 92 18.04 -2.39 0.08
C GLY A 92 18.81 -2.63 -1.22
N ALA A 93 18.71 -3.82 -1.83
CA ALA A 93 19.39 -4.11 -3.07
C ALA A 93 18.84 -3.30 -4.26
N LYS A 94 19.69 -2.93 -5.21
CA LYS A 94 19.22 -2.32 -6.47
C LYS A 94 18.43 -3.33 -7.28
N ILE A 95 17.23 -2.96 -7.67
CA ILE A 95 16.33 -3.79 -8.47
C ILE A 95 17.00 -4.24 -9.76
N SER A 96 17.71 -3.32 -10.47
CA SER A 96 18.43 -3.64 -11.71
C SER A 96 19.52 -4.70 -11.53
N THR A 97 20.23 -4.68 -10.39
CA THR A 97 21.26 -5.68 -10.08
C THR A 97 20.63 -7.06 -9.85
N ILE A 98 19.56 -7.12 -9.04
CA ILE A 98 18.87 -8.39 -8.76
C ILE A 98 18.21 -8.93 -10.03
N GLU A 99 17.65 -8.07 -10.86
CA GLU A 99 17.04 -8.44 -12.14
C GLU A 99 18.06 -9.04 -13.13
N ALA A 100 19.27 -8.49 -13.17
CA ALA A 100 20.37 -9.05 -13.98
C ALA A 100 20.82 -10.44 -13.50
N ILE A 101 20.80 -10.68 -12.17
CA ILE A 101 21.25 -11.96 -11.58
C ILE A 101 20.13 -13.00 -11.60
N TYR A 102 18.89 -12.60 -11.30
CA TYR A 102 17.73 -13.48 -11.13
C TYR A 102 16.52 -13.06 -11.97
N PRO A 103 16.64 -12.95 -13.32
CA PRO A 103 15.60 -12.38 -14.17
C PRO A 103 14.26 -13.12 -14.06
N HIS A 104 14.28 -14.45 -13.98
CA HIS A 104 13.06 -15.25 -13.86
C HIS A 104 12.33 -15.01 -12.53
N GLN A 105 13.06 -14.87 -11.42
CA GLN A 105 12.46 -14.58 -10.12
C GLN A 105 11.91 -13.16 -10.04
N MET A 106 12.58 -12.21 -10.69
CA MET A 106 12.09 -10.82 -10.74
C MET A 106 10.85 -10.69 -11.63
N THR A 107 10.80 -11.41 -12.76
CA THR A 107 9.59 -11.53 -13.58
C THR A 107 8.45 -12.17 -12.78
N ALA A 108 8.73 -13.25 -12.06
CA ALA A 108 7.75 -13.91 -11.19
C ALA A 108 7.23 -12.96 -10.09
N PHE A 109 8.12 -12.27 -9.38
CA PHE A 109 7.74 -11.31 -8.34
C PHE A 109 6.87 -10.16 -8.86
N ARG A 110 7.13 -9.69 -10.10
CA ARG A 110 6.38 -8.58 -10.70
C ARG A 110 5.06 -9.00 -11.32
N HIS A 111 4.97 -10.20 -11.89
CA HIS A 111 3.86 -10.55 -12.79
C HIS A 111 3.14 -11.85 -12.45
N ASN A 112 3.77 -12.77 -11.70
CA ASN A 112 3.18 -14.05 -11.35
C ASN A 112 3.72 -14.58 -10.02
N LEU A 113 3.12 -14.15 -8.93
CA LEU A 113 3.59 -14.48 -7.58
C LEU A 113 3.56 -15.97 -7.26
N SER A 114 2.81 -16.80 -7.99
CA SER A 114 2.81 -18.26 -7.79
C SER A 114 4.14 -18.92 -8.19
N GLN A 115 4.95 -18.24 -9.02
CA GLN A 115 6.27 -18.69 -9.47
C GLN A 115 7.42 -18.05 -8.68
N PHE A 116 7.12 -17.11 -7.78
CA PHE A 116 8.14 -16.47 -6.97
C PHE A 116 8.57 -17.38 -5.82
N ASN A 117 9.85 -17.77 -5.82
CA ASN A 117 10.42 -18.58 -4.77
C ASN A 117 10.90 -17.69 -3.61
N HIS A 118 9.99 -17.40 -2.68
CA HIS A 118 10.27 -16.57 -1.52
C HIS A 118 11.34 -17.16 -0.59
N THR A 119 11.42 -18.49 -0.44
CA THR A 119 12.38 -19.14 0.45
C THR A 119 13.82 -18.97 -0.04
N PHE A 120 14.04 -18.85 -1.35
CA PHE A 120 15.36 -18.59 -1.91
C PHE A 120 15.94 -17.23 -1.45
N PHE A 121 15.08 -16.27 -1.22
CA PHE A 121 15.45 -14.93 -0.75
C PHE A 121 15.26 -14.73 0.75
N ASP A 122 14.88 -15.75 1.51
CA ASP A 122 14.47 -15.64 2.91
C ASP A 122 13.34 -14.60 3.10
N ALA A 123 12.49 -14.48 2.08
CA ALA A 123 11.39 -13.52 2.05
C ALA A 123 10.09 -14.14 2.62
N GLU A 124 9.16 -13.29 3.01
CA GLU A 124 7.82 -13.68 3.41
C GLU A 124 7.07 -14.34 2.23
N SER A 125 6.23 -15.33 2.51
CA SER A 125 5.39 -15.94 1.48
C SER A 125 4.23 -15.01 1.08
N VAL A 126 3.68 -15.22 -0.12
CA VAL A 126 2.45 -14.53 -0.57
C VAL A 126 1.34 -14.70 0.45
N TYR A 127 1.16 -15.93 0.94
CA TYR A 127 0.13 -16.24 1.92
C TYR A 127 0.31 -15.44 3.22
N HIS A 128 1.49 -15.41 3.81
CA HIS A 128 1.73 -14.69 5.06
C HIS A 128 1.50 -13.19 4.88
N THR A 129 2.02 -12.58 3.82
CA THR A 129 1.87 -11.15 3.54
C THR A 129 0.40 -10.77 3.39
N THR A 130 -0.36 -11.48 2.56
CA THR A 130 -1.78 -11.17 2.32
C THR A 130 -2.64 -11.52 3.53
N HIS A 131 -2.36 -12.65 4.20
CA HIS A 131 -3.17 -13.13 5.31
C HIS A 131 -3.14 -12.18 6.52
N ARG A 132 -1.95 -11.66 6.92
CA ARG A 132 -1.87 -10.72 8.05
C ARG A 132 -2.67 -9.44 7.78
N THR A 133 -2.56 -8.88 6.56
CA THR A 133 -3.29 -7.68 6.16
C THR A 133 -4.80 -7.92 6.05
N ILE A 134 -5.21 -9.01 5.39
CA ILE A 134 -6.64 -9.34 5.23
C ILE A 134 -7.28 -9.68 6.58
N SER A 135 -6.59 -10.41 7.46
CA SER A 135 -7.07 -10.69 8.81
C SER A 135 -7.27 -9.42 9.62
N PHE A 136 -6.34 -8.46 9.53
CA PHE A 136 -6.52 -7.16 10.15
C PHE A 136 -7.78 -6.44 9.59
N ILE A 137 -7.96 -6.40 8.26
CA ILE A 137 -9.13 -5.78 7.64
C ILE A 137 -10.43 -6.45 8.09
N LYS A 138 -10.48 -7.79 8.10
CA LYS A 138 -11.67 -8.54 8.54
C LYS A 138 -12.04 -8.29 10.01
N ASN A 139 -11.05 -8.04 10.87
CA ASN A 139 -11.29 -7.69 12.27
C ASN A 139 -11.94 -6.29 12.47
N LEU A 140 -12.02 -5.48 11.41
CA LEU A 140 -12.77 -4.22 11.45
C LEU A 140 -14.29 -4.43 11.38
N LYS A 141 -14.77 -5.64 11.06
CA LYS A 141 -16.20 -5.98 10.96
C LYS A 141 -16.99 -5.60 12.21
N ASP A 142 -16.41 -5.81 13.39
CA ASP A 142 -17.07 -5.55 14.66
C ASP A 142 -16.95 -4.08 15.11
N LYS A 143 -16.36 -3.23 14.27
CA LYS A 143 -16.27 -1.79 14.50
C LYS A 143 -17.44 -1.09 13.81
N ASN A 144 -18.04 -0.16 14.51
CA ASN A 144 -19.12 0.65 13.95
C ASN A 144 -18.54 1.83 13.15
N TYR A 145 -17.77 1.51 12.07
CA TYR A 145 -17.16 2.50 11.18
C TYR A 145 -17.89 2.53 9.84
N GLU A 146 -17.99 3.71 9.25
CA GLU A 146 -18.50 3.91 7.89
C GLU A 146 -17.36 4.04 6.89
N GLN A 147 -16.30 4.78 7.25
CA GLN A 147 -15.16 5.05 6.39
C GLN A 147 -13.83 4.97 7.16
N VAL A 148 -12.89 4.22 6.60
CA VAL A 148 -11.56 4.02 7.20
C VAL A 148 -10.47 4.32 6.18
N LEU A 149 -9.46 5.09 6.58
CA LEU A 149 -8.23 5.29 5.79
C LEU A 149 -7.15 4.30 6.24
N ILE A 150 -6.51 3.63 5.28
CA ILE A 150 -5.47 2.64 5.48
C ILE A 150 -4.25 3.03 4.66
N VAL A 151 -3.17 3.42 5.32
CA VAL A 151 -1.92 3.81 4.67
C VAL A 151 -0.91 2.67 4.77
N GLY A 152 -0.43 2.21 3.62
CA GLY A 152 0.47 1.06 3.55
C GLY A 152 1.41 1.12 2.34
N HIS A 153 1.67 -0.04 1.74
CA HIS A 153 2.79 -0.23 0.82
C HIS A 153 2.37 -0.88 -0.50
N GLY A 154 3.21 -0.70 -1.52
CA GLY A 154 2.87 -1.06 -2.88
C GLY A 154 2.66 -2.55 -3.11
N ALA A 155 3.58 -3.41 -2.69
CA ALA A 155 3.50 -4.83 -2.99
C ALA A 155 2.45 -5.54 -2.12
N ASN A 156 2.44 -5.26 -0.80
CA ASN A 156 1.47 -5.82 0.11
C ASN A 156 0.03 -5.40 -0.24
N LEU A 157 -0.26 -4.10 -0.33
CA LEU A 157 -1.62 -3.64 -0.62
C LEU A 157 -2.12 -4.14 -1.97
N THR A 158 -1.26 -4.13 -3.02
CA THR A 158 -1.66 -4.69 -4.33
C THR A 158 -2.10 -6.15 -4.22
N ALA A 159 -1.29 -6.98 -3.55
CA ALA A 159 -1.59 -8.40 -3.42
C ALA A 159 -2.82 -8.64 -2.52
N SER A 160 -2.90 -7.95 -1.38
CA SER A 160 -3.99 -8.12 -0.41
C SER A 160 -5.34 -7.65 -0.96
N ILE A 161 -5.39 -6.48 -1.61
CA ILE A 161 -6.61 -5.94 -2.21
C ILE A 161 -7.12 -6.88 -3.31
N ARG A 162 -6.24 -7.35 -4.21
CA ARG A 162 -6.66 -8.27 -5.27
C ARG A 162 -7.08 -9.63 -4.73
N THR A 163 -6.46 -10.10 -3.63
CA THR A 163 -6.92 -11.33 -2.95
C THR A 163 -8.34 -11.14 -2.39
N MET A 164 -8.64 -10.00 -1.74
CA MET A 164 -9.99 -9.68 -1.27
C MET A 164 -11.01 -9.59 -2.41
N LEU A 165 -10.58 -9.16 -3.59
CA LEU A 165 -11.40 -9.15 -4.81
C LEU A 165 -11.53 -10.52 -5.52
N GLY A 166 -10.99 -11.60 -4.93
CA GLY A 166 -11.12 -12.97 -5.45
C GLY A 166 -10.13 -13.33 -6.57
N TYR A 167 -9.05 -12.57 -6.74
CA TYR A 167 -8.02 -12.90 -7.73
C TYR A 167 -7.13 -14.06 -7.25
N ASP A 168 -6.85 -15.00 -8.12
CA ASP A 168 -5.87 -16.06 -7.88
C ASP A 168 -4.44 -15.53 -7.79
N THR A 169 -3.59 -16.23 -7.04
CA THR A 169 -2.18 -15.84 -6.80
C THR A 169 -1.39 -15.46 -8.07
N PRO A 170 -1.51 -16.15 -9.23
CA PRO A 170 -0.83 -15.75 -10.47
C PRO A 170 -1.22 -14.36 -10.98
N LEU A 171 -2.40 -13.88 -10.62
CA LEU A 171 -2.98 -12.64 -11.15
C LEU A 171 -2.77 -11.43 -10.24
N LEU A 172 -2.33 -11.63 -8.99
CA LEU A 172 -2.25 -10.58 -7.98
C LEU A 172 -1.41 -9.36 -8.40
N ARG A 173 -0.40 -9.55 -9.26
CA ARG A 173 0.46 -8.46 -9.75
C ARG A 173 0.53 -8.36 -11.27
N LYS A 174 -0.28 -9.12 -12.02
CA LYS A 174 -0.22 -9.23 -13.48
C LYS A 174 -0.26 -7.87 -14.19
N ASN A 175 -1.07 -6.93 -13.70
CA ASN A 175 -1.25 -5.61 -14.30
C ASN A 175 -0.54 -4.49 -13.51
N GLY A 176 0.62 -4.78 -12.92
CA GLY A 176 1.37 -3.83 -12.11
C GLY A 176 0.85 -3.70 -10.68
N GLY A 177 1.39 -2.75 -9.94
CA GLY A 177 1.04 -2.44 -8.56
C GLY A 177 0.49 -1.03 -8.39
N LEU A 178 0.28 -0.64 -7.14
CA LEU A 178 -0.19 0.71 -6.78
C LEU A 178 0.93 1.74 -6.97
N THR A 179 0.59 2.89 -7.50
CA THR A 179 1.45 4.08 -7.58
C THR A 179 1.64 4.70 -6.19
N ASN A 180 2.77 5.34 -5.91
CA ASN A 180 2.93 6.11 -4.68
C ASN A 180 1.85 7.20 -4.58
N ALA A 181 1.36 7.44 -3.38
CA ALA A 181 0.27 8.37 -3.07
C ALA A 181 -1.07 8.08 -3.79
N SER A 182 -1.23 6.94 -4.50
CA SER A 182 -2.51 6.57 -5.11
C SER A 182 -3.56 6.16 -4.10
N ILE A 183 -4.83 6.37 -4.46
CA ILE A 183 -6.00 5.91 -3.71
C ILE A 183 -6.63 4.71 -4.38
N THR A 184 -6.94 3.68 -3.60
CA THR A 184 -7.81 2.58 -4.00
C THR A 184 -8.95 2.48 -2.99
N ILE A 185 -10.19 2.35 -3.44
CA ILE A 185 -11.36 2.30 -2.57
C ILE A 185 -12.09 0.98 -2.79
N LEU A 186 -12.28 0.25 -1.70
CA LEU A 186 -13.18 -0.90 -1.64
C LEU A 186 -14.40 -0.57 -0.79
N GLU A 187 -15.51 -1.22 -1.08
CA GLU A 187 -16.69 -1.23 -0.24
C GLU A 187 -17.06 -2.67 0.15
N THR A 188 -17.53 -2.85 1.37
CA THR A 188 -17.99 -4.15 1.88
C THR A 188 -19.08 -3.98 2.94
N GLU A 189 -20.04 -4.91 2.96
CA GLU A 189 -21.05 -4.99 4.00
C GLU A 189 -20.76 -6.13 4.99
N ASP A 190 -20.11 -7.20 4.55
CA ASP A 190 -19.95 -8.45 5.30
C ASP A 190 -18.47 -8.82 5.61
N PHE A 191 -17.50 -8.12 5.02
CA PHE A 191 -16.06 -8.40 5.09
C PHE A 191 -15.63 -9.76 4.48
N GLU A 192 -16.54 -10.37 3.71
CA GLU A 192 -16.25 -11.55 2.90
C GLU A 192 -16.26 -11.20 1.41
N ASN A 193 -17.18 -10.30 1.01
CA ASN A 193 -17.34 -9.82 -0.34
C ASN A 193 -16.94 -8.35 -0.40
N PHE A 194 -16.04 -8.01 -1.33
CA PHE A 194 -15.51 -6.65 -1.52
C PHE A 194 -15.83 -6.18 -2.94
N GLU A 195 -16.34 -4.95 -3.05
CA GLU A 195 -16.57 -4.28 -4.32
C GLU A 195 -15.47 -3.25 -4.55
N LEU A 196 -14.91 -3.23 -5.76
CA LEU A 196 -13.92 -2.24 -6.17
C LEU A 196 -14.63 -0.99 -6.69
N ILE A 197 -14.51 0.11 -5.95
CA ILE A 197 -15.04 1.42 -6.34
C ILE A 197 -14.01 2.21 -7.14
N THR A 198 -12.75 2.21 -6.70
CA THR A 198 -11.66 2.95 -7.34
C THR A 198 -10.37 2.15 -7.25
N TRP A 199 -9.60 2.10 -8.34
CA TRP A 199 -8.28 1.44 -8.37
C TRP A 199 -7.17 2.40 -8.72
N ASN A 200 -6.17 2.52 -7.85
CA ASN A 200 -4.89 3.19 -8.12
C ASN A 200 -5.06 4.61 -8.71
N ASN A 201 -6.04 5.36 -8.23
CA ASN A 201 -6.32 6.71 -8.73
C ASN A 201 -5.31 7.73 -8.22
N THR A 202 -4.83 8.59 -9.14
CA THR A 202 -3.95 9.75 -8.90
C THR A 202 -4.45 11.00 -9.62
N ASP A 203 -5.70 11.04 -10.10
CA ASP A 203 -6.25 12.13 -10.92
C ASP A 203 -6.29 13.46 -10.17
N TYR A 204 -6.39 13.43 -8.83
CA TYR A 204 -6.31 14.60 -7.97
C TYR A 204 -5.00 15.41 -8.14
N LEU A 205 -3.92 14.77 -8.64
CA LEU A 205 -2.67 15.47 -8.96
C LEU A 205 -2.77 16.31 -10.23
N LEU A 206 -3.68 15.96 -11.15
CA LEU A 206 -3.91 16.71 -12.41
C LEU A 206 -4.72 17.96 -12.16
N GLU A 207 -5.66 17.95 -11.22
CA GLU A 207 -6.51 19.11 -10.87
C GLU A 207 -5.68 20.29 -10.31
N LYS A 208 -4.49 20.00 -9.73
CA LYS A 208 -3.56 21.06 -9.26
C LYS A 208 -2.85 21.80 -10.41
N ALA A 209 -2.74 21.20 -11.60
CA ALA A 209 -2.03 21.80 -12.73
C ALA A 209 -2.89 22.83 -13.51
N GLU A 210 -4.21 22.87 -13.26
CA GLU A 210 -5.17 23.73 -13.96
C GLU A 210 -5.60 24.96 -13.13
N ASN A 211 -5.16 25.07 -11.87
CA ASN A 211 -5.42 26.20 -10.96
C ASN A 211 -4.13 26.96 -10.64
#